data_0714847e477cc3161cdb902326e277c7
#
_entry.id   0714847e477cc3161cdb902326e277c7
#
_cell.length_a   1.000
_cell.length_b   1.000
_cell.length_c   1.000
_cell.angle_alpha   90.00
_cell.angle_beta   90.00
_cell.angle_gamma   90.00
#
_symmetry.space_group_name_H-M   'P 1'
#
loop_
_entity.id
_entity.type
_entity.pdbx_description
1 polymer ?
#
loop_
_entity_poly.entity_id
_entity_poly.type
_entity_poly.pdbx_seq_one_letter_code
_entity_poly.pdbx_strand_id
1 'polypeptide(L)'
;MSTIKLLGTGCPSPSHIRFGPSTLVQVQNSNYLFDAGSGVTQRLNESGIKSSEIDLLFITHIHSDHIVDIYQLYISGWHQGREEPFKIVGPSGIREFFESQLNSFKGELEGRKKWEVRPNENGLLYEIYEVDKGYVYEDNFAQITPFEVDHKPVEPAYGYKIEFNEGGRNKKIVISGDTRKCNNLIEQSFKADALVHEVFIGLDFDGKRMTKETLENIADYHTFPKEVGEVAREALVEKLILTHFVPPVFDEKKLKADVEEVYKGEIVIGKDLLSIEI
;
A
#
# COMPACT_ATOMS: atom_id res chain seq x y z
N MET A 1 2.38 14.56 -15.11
CA MET A 1 2.22 14.89 -13.68
C MET A 1 2.13 13.60 -12.92
N SER A 2 2.86 13.51 -11.83
CA SER A 2 2.83 12.35 -10.95
C SER A 2 1.66 12.45 -9.99
N THR A 3 1.03 11.32 -9.70
CA THR A 3 -0.13 11.28 -8.82
C THR A 3 -0.04 10.14 -7.81
N ILE A 4 -0.61 10.36 -6.64
CA ILE A 4 -0.92 9.31 -5.67
C ILE A 4 -2.43 9.11 -5.70
N LYS A 5 -2.88 7.90 -5.94
CA LYS A 5 -4.29 7.55 -5.84
C LYS A 5 -4.49 6.52 -4.73
N LEU A 6 -5.29 6.87 -3.76
CA LEU A 6 -5.66 5.96 -2.67
C LEU A 6 -6.81 5.07 -3.17
N LEU A 7 -6.52 3.84 -3.53
CA LEU A 7 -7.53 2.90 -4.01
C LEU A 7 -8.37 2.35 -2.86
N GLY A 8 -7.73 2.06 -1.73
CA GLY A 8 -8.38 1.66 -0.50
C GLY A 8 -7.67 2.24 0.71
N THR A 9 -8.44 2.74 1.67
CA THR A 9 -7.94 3.46 2.85
C THR A 9 -8.38 2.81 4.16
N GLY A 10 -8.98 1.61 4.08
CA GLY A 10 -9.46 0.85 5.22
C GLY A 10 -8.36 0.02 5.88
N CYS A 11 -8.80 -0.87 6.75
CA CYS A 11 -8.00 -1.77 7.57
C CYS A 11 -8.67 -3.16 7.56
N PRO A 12 -8.24 -4.16 8.37
CA PRO A 12 -8.88 -5.48 8.39
C PRO A 12 -10.39 -5.46 8.68
N SER A 13 -10.88 -4.42 9.37
CA SER A 13 -12.32 -4.29 9.65
C SER A 13 -13.09 -3.93 8.37
N PRO A 14 -14.09 -4.74 7.97
CA PRO A 14 -14.82 -4.50 6.73
C PRO A 14 -15.60 -3.17 6.78
N SER A 15 -15.55 -2.44 5.68
CA SER A 15 -16.26 -1.18 5.50
C SER A 15 -16.81 -1.09 4.08
N HIS A 16 -17.96 -0.44 3.92
CA HIS A 16 -18.54 -0.18 2.60
C HIS A 16 -18.05 1.14 1.97
N ILE A 17 -17.33 1.94 2.71
CA ILE A 17 -16.79 3.23 2.26
C ILE A 17 -15.26 3.26 2.18
N ARG A 18 -14.57 2.29 2.80
CA ARG A 18 -13.12 2.16 2.80
C ARG A 18 -12.75 0.71 2.54
N PHE A 19 -12.19 0.47 1.38
CA PHE A 19 -11.70 -0.86 0.99
C PHE A 19 -10.32 -1.14 1.59
N GLY A 20 -9.86 -2.37 1.45
CA GLY A 20 -8.56 -2.79 1.98
C GLY A 20 -7.40 -1.92 1.48
N PRO A 21 -6.33 -1.77 2.26
CA PRO A 21 -5.24 -0.84 1.96
C PRO A 21 -4.63 -1.12 0.59
N SER A 22 -4.61 -0.09 -0.24
CA SER A 22 -3.94 -0.11 -1.54
C SER A 22 -3.74 1.31 -2.06
N THR A 23 -2.51 1.59 -2.49
CA THR A 23 -2.12 2.91 -2.98
C THR A 23 -1.44 2.77 -4.34
N LEU A 24 -1.92 3.52 -5.33
CA LEU A 24 -1.31 3.59 -6.65
C LEU A 24 -0.49 4.86 -6.76
N VAL A 25 0.79 4.73 -7.11
CA VAL A 25 1.66 5.84 -7.48
C VAL A 25 1.89 5.79 -8.98
N GLN A 26 1.48 6.85 -9.67
CA GLN A 26 1.69 7.00 -11.11
C GLN A 26 2.80 8.00 -11.35
N VAL A 27 3.85 7.56 -12.03
CA VAL A 27 4.96 8.42 -12.44
C VAL A 27 5.10 8.33 -13.95
N GLN A 28 4.81 9.43 -14.64
CA GLN A 28 4.77 9.46 -16.12
C GLN A 28 3.81 8.38 -16.67
N ASN A 29 4.35 7.32 -17.27
CA ASN A 29 3.58 6.23 -17.88
C ASN A 29 3.59 4.95 -17.03
N SER A 30 4.19 4.95 -15.85
CA SER A 30 4.28 3.78 -14.98
C SER A 30 3.30 3.83 -13.83
N ASN A 31 2.76 2.66 -13.52
CA ASN A 31 1.77 2.40 -12.47
C ASN A 31 2.36 1.46 -11.41
N TYR A 32 2.79 2.01 -10.29
CA TYR A 32 3.32 1.28 -9.15
C TYR A 32 2.23 1.13 -8.11
N LEU A 33 1.82 -0.11 -7.85
CA LEU A 33 0.79 -0.42 -6.86
C LEU A 33 1.45 -0.86 -5.55
N PHE A 34 1.02 -0.29 -4.44
CA PHE A 34 1.47 -0.65 -3.10
C PHE A 34 0.32 -1.26 -2.34
N ASP A 35 0.50 -2.52 -1.95
CA ASP A 35 -0.46 -3.43 -1.36
C ASP A 35 -1.66 -3.76 -2.26
N ALA A 36 -2.25 -4.92 -2.00
CA ALA A 36 -3.38 -5.48 -2.74
C ALA A 36 -4.46 -5.95 -1.75
N GLY A 37 -4.97 -4.99 -1.00
CA GLY A 37 -6.05 -5.23 -0.06
C GLY A 37 -7.38 -5.51 -0.75
N SER A 38 -8.36 -5.91 0.06
CA SER A 38 -9.68 -6.32 -0.40
C SER A 38 -10.33 -5.27 -1.32
N GLY A 39 -10.71 -5.68 -2.53
CA GLY A 39 -11.38 -4.85 -3.51
C GLY A 39 -10.48 -4.01 -4.42
N VAL A 40 -9.16 -4.21 -4.40
CA VAL A 40 -8.23 -3.42 -5.20
C VAL A 40 -8.56 -3.43 -6.70
N THR A 41 -8.98 -4.56 -7.27
CA THR A 41 -9.35 -4.65 -8.69
C THR A 41 -10.58 -3.84 -9.04
N GLN A 42 -11.58 -3.82 -8.15
CA GLN A 42 -12.78 -3.00 -8.29
C GLN A 42 -12.43 -1.51 -8.25
N ARG A 43 -11.56 -1.12 -7.31
CA ARG A 43 -11.09 0.26 -7.17
C ARG A 43 -10.25 0.72 -8.37
N LEU A 44 -9.39 -0.12 -8.90
CA LEU A 44 -8.67 0.15 -10.15
C LEU A 44 -9.66 0.41 -11.30
N ASN A 45 -10.63 -0.49 -11.50
CA ASN A 45 -11.63 -0.36 -12.55
C ASN A 45 -12.47 0.93 -12.40
N GLU A 46 -12.91 1.27 -11.18
CA GLU A 46 -13.63 2.53 -10.92
C GLU A 46 -12.75 3.76 -11.19
N SER A 47 -11.45 3.63 -11.06
CA SER A 47 -10.47 4.67 -11.40
C SER A 47 -10.18 4.77 -12.90
N GLY A 48 -10.76 3.90 -13.72
CA GLY A 48 -10.50 3.81 -15.16
C GLY A 48 -9.15 3.16 -15.49
N ILE A 49 -8.52 2.47 -14.55
CA ILE A 49 -7.22 1.79 -14.71
C ILE A 49 -7.46 0.29 -14.72
N LYS A 50 -6.90 -0.39 -15.72
CA LYS A 50 -6.99 -1.85 -15.80
C LYS A 50 -5.94 -2.51 -14.92
N SER A 51 -6.26 -3.69 -14.37
CA SER A 51 -5.28 -4.51 -13.66
C SER A 51 -4.09 -4.92 -14.56
N SER A 52 -4.30 -4.95 -15.89
CA SER A 52 -3.23 -5.20 -16.87
C SER A 52 -2.25 -4.04 -17.05
N GLU A 53 -2.59 -2.85 -16.57
CA GLU A 53 -1.76 -1.64 -16.66
C GLU A 53 -0.88 -1.43 -15.43
N ILE A 54 -0.94 -2.35 -14.46
CA ILE A 54 -0.05 -2.32 -13.29
C ILE A 54 1.30 -2.92 -13.67
N ASP A 55 2.35 -2.10 -13.62
CA ASP A 55 3.72 -2.50 -13.99
C ASP A 55 4.38 -3.33 -12.90
N LEU A 56 4.14 -3.00 -11.63
CA LEU A 56 4.73 -3.67 -10.48
C LEU A 56 3.88 -3.50 -9.23
N LEU A 57 3.69 -4.61 -8.50
CA LEU A 57 3.06 -4.65 -7.19
C LEU A 57 4.14 -4.72 -6.11
N PHE A 58 4.13 -3.75 -5.20
CA PHE A 58 4.94 -3.74 -3.98
C PHE A 58 4.08 -4.12 -2.78
N ILE A 59 4.58 -5.04 -1.95
CA ILE A 59 3.91 -5.47 -0.72
C ILE A 59 4.70 -4.98 0.49
N THR A 60 4.03 -4.28 1.39
CA THR A 60 4.66 -3.73 2.60
C THR A 60 4.95 -4.83 3.63
N HIS A 61 3.99 -5.68 3.92
CA HIS A 61 4.10 -6.80 4.86
C HIS A 61 2.98 -7.84 4.60
N ILE A 62 3.04 -8.99 5.32
CA ILE A 62 2.15 -10.13 5.04
C ILE A 62 0.94 -10.17 6.02
N HIS A 63 0.34 -9.04 6.35
CA HIS A 63 -1.01 -9.07 6.93
C HIS A 63 -2.05 -9.33 5.83
N SER A 64 -3.11 -10.04 6.20
CA SER A 64 -4.11 -10.50 5.23
C SER A 64 -4.81 -9.38 4.48
N ASP A 65 -5.06 -8.26 5.13
CA ASP A 65 -5.72 -7.10 4.51
C ASP A 65 -4.86 -6.36 3.48
N HIS A 66 -3.53 -6.59 3.46
CA HIS A 66 -2.60 -6.05 2.47
C HIS A 66 -2.38 -6.95 1.25
N ILE A 67 -2.72 -8.27 1.35
CA ILE A 67 -2.34 -9.25 0.34
C ILE A 67 -3.50 -10.08 -0.19
N VAL A 68 -4.71 -9.97 0.39
CA VAL A 68 -5.83 -10.89 0.12
C VAL A 68 -6.25 -10.95 -1.35
N ASP A 69 -6.17 -9.84 -2.09
CA ASP A 69 -6.63 -9.76 -3.48
C ASP A 69 -5.51 -9.87 -4.54
N ILE A 70 -4.31 -10.31 -4.16
CA ILE A 70 -3.21 -10.49 -5.13
C ILE A 70 -3.61 -11.44 -6.26
N TYR A 71 -4.25 -12.57 -5.96
CA TYR A 71 -4.70 -13.50 -6.99
C TYR A 71 -5.76 -12.87 -7.90
N GLN A 72 -6.71 -12.13 -7.33
CA GLN A 72 -7.73 -11.44 -8.14
C GLN A 72 -7.10 -10.39 -9.07
N LEU A 73 -6.11 -9.63 -8.58
CA LEU A 73 -5.35 -8.68 -9.39
C LEU A 73 -4.59 -9.37 -10.53
N TYR A 74 -3.94 -10.48 -10.23
CA TYR A 74 -3.20 -11.30 -11.21
C TYR A 74 -4.10 -11.81 -12.32
N ILE A 75 -5.20 -12.49 -11.97
CA ILE A 75 -6.09 -13.11 -12.97
C ILE A 75 -6.88 -12.05 -13.76
N SER A 76 -7.30 -10.95 -13.11
CA SER A 76 -7.96 -9.84 -13.78
C SER A 76 -7.05 -9.17 -14.80
N GLY A 77 -5.77 -8.99 -14.48
CA GLY A 77 -4.79 -8.44 -15.41
C GLY A 77 -4.64 -9.30 -16.67
N TRP A 78 -4.58 -10.62 -16.53
CA TRP A 78 -4.56 -11.53 -17.68
C TRP A 78 -5.84 -11.43 -18.51
N HIS A 79 -7.01 -11.41 -17.87
CA HIS A 79 -8.29 -11.25 -18.56
C HIS A 79 -8.40 -9.93 -19.32
N GLN A 80 -7.78 -8.87 -18.81
CA GLN A 80 -7.76 -7.54 -19.42
C GLN A 80 -6.62 -7.35 -20.42
N GLY A 81 -5.86 -8.42 -20.74
CA GLY A 81 -4.87 -8.43 -21.81
C GLY A 81 -3.46 -8.08 -21.39
N ARG A 82 -3.04 -8.37 -20.15
CA ARG A 82 -1.63 -8.24 -19.75
C ARG A 82 -0.76 -9.14 -20.61
N GLU A 83 0.28 -8.58 -21.23
CA GLU A 83 1.19 -9.28 -22.14
C GLU A 83 2.54 -9.60 -21.47
N GLU A 84 2.89 -8.87 -20.41
CA GLU A 84 4.11 -9.06 -19.63
C GLU A 84 3.87 -9.89 -18.37
N PRO A 85 4.92 -10.50 -17.79
CA PRO A 85 4.78 -11.18 -16.50
C PRO A 85 4.24 -10.28 -15.40
N PHE A 86 3.42 -10.84 -14.52
CA PHE A 86 2.99 -10.14 -13.31
C PHE A 86 4.15 -10.07 -12.32
N LYS A 87 4.52 -8.86 -11.91
CA LYS A 87 5.69 -8.62 -11.07
C LYS A 87 5.27 -8.25 -9.65
N ILE A 88 5.90 -8.90 -8.67
CA ILE A 88 5.70 -8.64 -7.24
C ILE A 88 7.04 -8.41 -6.59
N VAL A 89 7.15 -7.36 -5.79
CA VAL A 89 8.24 -7.11 -4.84
C VAL A 89 7.65 -7.08 -3.44
N GLY A 90 8.22 -7.82 -2.50
CA GLY A 90 7.66 -7.83 -1.14
C GLY A 90 8.54 -8.55 -0.12
N PRO A 91 8.06 -8.69 1.10
CA PRO A 91 8.79 -9.35 2.17
C PRO A 91 8.99 -10.84 1.91
N SER A 92 9.94 -11.44 2.62
CA SER A 92 10.11 -12.89 2.67
C SER A 92 8.78 -13.58 3.01
N GLY A 93 8.45 -14.65 2.28
CA GLY A 93 7.19 -15.38 2.36
C GLY A 93 6.12 -14.97 1.34
N ILE A 94 6.28 -13.85 0.64
CA ILE A 94 5.31 -13.43 -0.39
C ILE A 94 5.25 -14.40 -1.57
N ARG A 95 6.38 -15.00 -1.93
CA ARG A 95 6.47 -16.05 -2.96
C ARG A 95 5.64 -17.26 -2.56
N GLU A 96 5.86 -17.78 -1.35
CA GLU A 96 5.12 -18.96 -0.85
C GLU A 96 3.63 -18.69 -0.81
N PHE A 97 3.23 -17.50 -0.34
CA PHE A 97 1.82 -17.10 -0.32
C PHE A 97 1.20 -17.11 -1.71
N PHE A 98 1.82 -16.43 -2.69
CA PHE A 98 1.28 -16.31 -4.03
C PHE A 98 1.25 -17.66 -4.77
N GLU A 99 2.33 -18.45 -4.70
CA GLU A 99 2.40 -19.77 -5.32
C GLU A 99 1.39 -20.76 -4.70
N SER A 100 1.10 -20.65 -3.41
CA SER A 100 0.04 -21.41 -2.75
C SER A 100 -1.35 -21.06 -3.29
N GLN A 101 -1.62 -19.78 -3.54
CA GLN A 101 -2.86 -19.36 -4.22
C GLN A 101 -2.92 -19.92 -5.65
N LEU A 102 -1.86 -19.79 -6.44
CA LEU A 102 -1.80 -20.37 -7.79
C LEU A 102 -2.06 -21.87 -7.78
N ASN A 103 -1.46 -22.61 -6.84
CA ASN A 103 -1.67 -24.04 -6.71
C ASN A 103 -3.13 -24.38 -6.36
N SER A 104 -3.78 -23.57 -5.52
CA SER A 104 -5.20 -23.74 -5.17
C SER A 104 -6.13 -23.56 -6.37
N PHE A 105 -5.77 -22.68 -7.32
CA PHE A 105 -6.52 -22.40 -8.55
C PHE A 105 -5.97 -23.10 -9.79
N LYS A 106 -5.01 -24.05 -9.64
CA LYS A 106 -4.33 -24.70 -10.77
C LYS A 106 -5.30 -25.31 -11.78
N GLY A 107 -6.29 -26.07 -11.30
CA GLY A 107 -7.25 -26.74 -12.17
C GLY A 107 -8.12 -25.76 -12.96
N GLU A 108 -8.48 -24.63 -12.35
CA GLU A 108 -9.24 -23.55 -12.99
C GLU A 108 -8.38 -22.85 -14.06
N LEU A 109 -7.12 -22.51 -13.74
CA LEU A 109 -6.20 -21.87 -14.68
C LEU A 109 -5.91 -22.77 -15.91
N GLU A 110 -5.60 -24.06 -15.68
CA GLU A 110 -5.38 -25.02 -16.76
C GLU A 110 -6.63 -25.19 -17.63
N GLY A 111 -7.82 -25.24 -17.01
CA GLY A 111 -9.10 -25.31 -17.72
C GLY A 111 -9.33 -24.08 -18.61
N ARG A 112 -9.09 -22.88 -18.11
CA ARG A 112 -9.21 -21.63 -18.89
C ARG A 112 -8.23 -21.59 -20.05
N LYS A 113 -6.96 -21.88 -19.80
CA LYS A 113 -5.93 -21.92 -20.87
C LYS A 113 -6.34 -22.84 -22.00
N LYS A 114 -6.81 -24.05 -21.68
CA LYS A 114 -7.23 -25.05 -22.67
C LYS A 114 -8.49 -24.67 -23.42
N TRP A 115 -9.46 -24.03 -22.75
CA TRP A 115 -10.79 -23.78 -23.32
C TRP A 115 -10.92 -22.43 -23.99
N GLU A 116 -10.36 -21.37 -23.38
CA GLU A 116 -10.50 -20.01 -23.88
C GLU A 116 -9.55 -19.71 -25.05
N VAL A 117 -8.45 -20.46 -25.19
CA VAL A 117 -7.45 -20.33 -26.28
C VAL A 117 -7.07 -18.86 -26.51
N ARG A 118 -6.64 -18.18 -25.45
CA ARG A 118 -6.24 -16.77 -25.54
C ARG A 118 -4.94 -16.60 -26.33
N PRO A 119 -4.78 -15.51 -27.10
CA PRO A 119 -3.64 -15.33 -27.99
C PRO A 119 -2.31 -15.18 -27.27
N ASN A 120 -2.32 -14.75 -26.01
CA ASN A 120 -1.10 -14.53 -25.21
C ASN A 120 -1.25 -15.14 -23.80
N GLU A 121 -0.31 -16.04 -23.48
CA GLU A 121 -0.20 -16.64 -22.14
C GLU A 121 0.87 -15.97 -21.27
N ASN A 122 1.68 -15.05 -21.80
CA ASN A 122 2.75 -14.38 -21.04
C ASN A 122 2.19 -13.64 -19.82
N GLY A 123 0.96 -13.12 -19.93
CA GLY A 123 0.26 -12.49 -18.81
C GLY A 123 -0.04 -13.42 -17.62
N LEU A 124 0.15 -14.74 -17.77
CA LEU A 124 0.12 -15.71 -16.67
C LEU A 124 1.51 -16.04 -16.11
N LEU A 125 2.58 -15.55 -16.74
CA LEU A 125 3.90 -15.62 -16.14
C LEU A 125 3.97 -14.64 -14.97
N TYR A 126 4.86 -14.91 -14.01
CA TYR A 126 5.09 -14.03 -12.88
C TYR A 126 6.56 -13.98 -12.48
N GLU A 127 6.94 -12.87 -11.91
CA GLU A 127 8.26 -12.63 -11.33
C GLU A 127 8.07 -12.13 -9.90
N ILE A 128 8.72 -12.76 -8.93
CA ILE A 128 8.62 -12.36 -7.53
C ILE A 128 10.03 -12.10 -7.00
N TYR A 129 10.20 -10.92 -6.43
CA TYR A 129 11.42 -10.49 -5.79
C TYR A 129 11.16 -10.30 -4.30
N GLU A 130 11.67 -11.21 -3.49
CA GLU A 130 11.66 -11.03 -2.04
C GLU A 130 12.76 -10.06 -1.65
N VAL A 131 12.37 -9.01 -0.91
CA VAL A 131 13.28 -7.95 -0.51
C VAL A 131 14.35 -8.50 0.42
N ASP A 132 15.58 -8.23 0.08
CA ASP A 132 16.76 -8.47 0.90
C ASP A 132 17.52 -7.16 1.16
N LYS A 133 18.57 -7.22 1.97
CA LYS A 133 19.35 -6.06 2.34
C LYS A 133 20.00 -5.41 1.10
N GLY A 134 19.63 -4.16 0.85
CA GLY A 134 20.18 -3.36 -0.26
C GLY A 134 19.41 -3.52 -1.57
N TYR A 135 18.25 -4.19 -1.56
CA TYR A 135 17.38 -4.24 -2.74
C TYR A 135 16.93 -2.83 -3.12
N VAL A 136 17.01 -2.52 -4.40
CA VAL A 136 16.48 -1.30 -5.01
C VAL A 136 15.87 -1.68 -6.35
N TYR A 137 14.63 -1.28 -6.59
CA TYR A 137 14.03 -1.33 -7.92
C TYR A 137 14.31 -0.03 -8.65
N GLU A 138 14.70 -0.13 -9.90
CA GLU A 138 14.93 1.05 -10.76
C GLU A 138 14.48 0.75 -12.18
N ASP A 139 13.76 1.71 -12.76
CA ASP A 139 13.43 1.72 -14.19
C ASP A 139 13.70 3.11 -14.79
N ASN A 140 13.16 3.37 -15.98
CA ASN A 140 13.38 4.65 -16.67
C ASN A 140 12.64 5.84 -16.00
N PHE A 141 11.74 5.59 -15.04
CA PHE A 141 10.81 6.56 -14.51
C PHE A 141 11.05 6.84 -13.03
N ALA A 142 11.38 5.83 -12.25
CA ALA A 142 11.57 5.96 -10.82
C ALA A 142 12.59 4.98 -10.25
N GLN A 143 13.17 5.36 -9.12
CA GLN A 143 13.89 4.47 -8.22
C GLN A 143 13.04 4.23 -6.97
N ILE A 144 12.80 2.97 -6.63
CA ILE A 144 11.97 2.59 -5.49
C ILE A 144 12.79 1.73 -4.53
N THR A 145 12.95 2.24 -3.32
CA THR A 145 13.77 1.63 -2.27
C THR A 145 12.89 1.21 -1.11
N PRO A 146 12.76 -0.09 -0.81
CA PRO A 146 12.17 -0.56 0.43
C PRO A 146 13.07 -0.22 1.63
N PHE A 147 12.49 0.06 2.77
CA PHE A 147 13.20 0.25 4.02
C PHE A 147 12.41 -0.37 5.17
N GLU A 148 13.11 -0.96 6.13
CA GLU A 148 12.47 -1.60 7.27
C GLU A 148 11.73 -0.57 8.15
N VAL A 149 10.53 -0.93 8.58
CA VAL A 149 9.74 -0.21 9.57
C VAL A 149 9.45 -1.10 10.79
N ASP A 150 8.99 -0.52 11.89
CA ASP A 150 8.72 -1.28 13.11
C ASP A 150 7.24 -1.63 13.24
N HIS A 151 6.88 -2.82 12.79
CA HIS A 151 5.53 -3.36 12.88
C HIS A 151 5.47 -4.69 13.67
N LYS A 152 6.40 -4.88 14.61
CA LYS A 152 6.44 -6.12 15.41
C LYS A 152 5.11 -6.38 16.12
N PRO A 153 4.65 -7.65 16.13
CA PRO A 153 5.42 -8.88 15.86
C PRO A 153 5.51 -9.31 14.40
N VAL A 154 4.96 -8.58 13.44
CA VAL A 154 5.04 -8.90 12.01
C VAL A 154 6.36 -8.39 11.44
N GLU A 155 7.23 -9.31 11.06
CA GLU A 155 8.56 -9.04 10.51
C GLU A 155 8.85 -10.00 9.35
N PRO A 156 9.45 -9.54 8.26
CA PRO A 156 9.81 -8.15 7.99
C PRO A 156 8.60 -7.30 7.55
N ALA A 157 8.65 -6.00 7.85
CA ALA A 157 7.71 -5.00 7.37
C ALA A 157 8.48 -3.83 6.74
N TYR A 158 7.97 -3.32 5.61
CA TYR A 158 8.65 -2.32 4.81
C TYR A 158 7.78 -1.09 4.54
N GLY A 159 8.40 0.09 4.64
CA GLY A 159 7.98 1.26 3.91
C GLY A 159 8.69 1.32 2.56
N TYR A 160 8.23 2.19 1.67
CA TYR A 160 8.81 2.39 0.34
C TYR A 160 9.08 3.85 0.07
N LYS A 161 10.29 4.16 -0.40
CA LYS A 161 10.70 5.47 -0.86
C LYS A 161 10.75 5.46 -2.38
N ILE A 162 10.01 6.34 -3.03
CA ILE A 162 9.90 6.48 -4.47
C ILE A 162 10.56 7.81 -4.86
N GLU A 163 11.64 7.78 -5.61
CA GLU A 163 12.39 8.94 -6.08
C GLU A 163 12.35 9.01 -7.61
N PHE A 164 12.01 10.17 -8.16
CA PHE A 164 11.87 10.36 -9.60
C PHE A 164 12.14 11.82 -9.98
N ASN A 165 12.40 12.07 -11.28
CA ASN A 165 12.55 13.42 -11.79
C ASN A 165 11.29 13.84 -12.56
N GLU A 166 10.74 14.99 -12.22
CA GLU A 166 9.63 15.60 -12.93
C GLU A 166 9.89 17.08 -13.17
N GLY A 167 9.84 17.49 -14.44
CA GLY A 167 10.08 18.89 -14.80
C GLY A 167 11.45 19.43 -14.38
N GLY A 168 12.47 18.57 -14.29
CA GLY A 168 13.82 18.94 -13.85
C GLY A 168 13.97 19.05 -12.33
N ARG A 169 12.99 18.65 -11.55
CA ARG A 169 13.04 18.60 -10.09
C ARG A 169 13.01 17.15 -9.60
N ASN A 170 13.85 16.84 -8.65
CA ASN A 170 13.78 15.56 -7.94
C ASN A 170 12.61 15.59 -6.98
N LYS A 171 11.73 14.62 -7.12
CA LYS A 171 10.55 14.41 -6.29
C LYS A 171 10.73 13.16 -5.45
N LYS A 172 10.14 13.16 -4.25
CA LYS A 172 10.17 12.05 -3.33
C LYS A 172 8.80 11.79 -2.73
N ILE A 173 8.30 10.58 -2.91
CA ILE A 173 7.10 10.06 -2.22
C ILE A 173 7.56 8.96 -1.27
N VAL A 174 6.98 8.93 -0.06
CA VAL A 174 7.21 7.83 0.89
C VAL A 174 5.87 7.22 1.29
N ILE A 175 5.84 5.89 1.33
CA ILE A 175 4.71 5.09 1.83
C ILE A 175 5.20 4.38 3.09
N SER A 176 4.52 4.59 4.22
CA SER A 176 4.97 4.04 5.51
C SER A 176 4.81 2.53 5.61
N GLY A 177 3.81 1.93 4.94
CA GLY A 177 3.25 0.65 5.39
C GLY A 177 2.66 0.82 6.80
N ASP A 178 2.39 -0.29 7.47
CA ASP A 178 1.98 -0.27 8.86
C ASP A 178 3.20 -0.24 9.77
N THR A 179 3.19 0.61 10.77
CA THR A 179 4.37 0.84 11.62
C THR A 179 4.05 1.63 12.89
N ARG A 180 4.85 1.44 13.91
CA ARG A 180 5.02 2.43 14.99
C ARG A 180 5.81 3.62 14.46
N LYS A 181 5.75 4.75 15.18
CA LYS A 181 6.74 5.81 14.97
C LYS A 181 8.16 5.26 15.15
N CYS A 182 8.98 5.30 14.10
CA CYS A 182 10.36 4.81 14.12
C CYS A 182 11.33 5.77 13.42
N ASN A 183 12.59 5.75 13.85
CA ASN A 183 13.60 6.64 13.30
C ASN A 183 13.86 6.42 11.82
N ASN A 184 13.85 5.16 11.36
CA ASN A 184 14.10 4.86 9.95
C ASN A 184 13.03 5.49 9.03
N LEU A 185 11.75 5.44 9.43
CA LEU A 185 10.68 6.12 8.67
C LEU A 185 10.93 7.63 8.60
N ILE A 186 11.32 8.26 9.72
CA ILE A 186 11.63 9.71 9.76
C ILE A 186 12.79 10.04 8.82
N GLU A 187 13.87 9.25 8.87
CA GLU A 187 15.06 9.44 8.03
C GLU A 187 14.74 9.29 6.53
N GLN A 188 14.02 8.22 6.14
CA GLN A 188 13.64 7.99 4.74
C GLN A 188 12.65 9.03 4.22
N SER A 189 11.79 9.55 5.10
CA SER A 189 10.82 10.60 4.78
C SER A 189 11.40 12.02 4.80
N PHE A 190 12.69 12.20 5.15
CA PHE A 190 13.27 13.52 5.29
C PHE A 190 13.13 14.36 4.02
N LYS A 191 12.42 15.50 4.11
CA LYS A 191 12.07 16.40 3.00
C LYS A 191 11.35 15.69 1.84
N ALA A 192 10.46 14.76 2.13
CA ALA A 192 9.60 14.18 1.12
C ALA A 192 8.54 15.19 0.66
N ASP A 193 8.24 15.21 -0.64
CA ASP A 193 7.12 15.98 -1.22
C ASP A 193 5.78 15.44 -0.69
N ALA A 194 5.68 14.12 -0.48
CA ALA A 194 4.54 13.49 0.17
C ALA A 194 4.93 12.28 1.02
N LEU A 195 4.26 12.15 2.16
CA LEU A 195 4.27 10.96 3.01
C LEU A 195 2.85 10.40 3.10
N VAL A 196 2.65 9.18 2.60
CA VAL A 196 1.43 8.40 2.80
C VAL A 196 1.63 7.56 4.05
N HIS A 197 0.86 7.82 5.09
CA HIS A 197 1.05 7.23 6.42
C HIS A 197 -0.23 6.59 6.97
N GLU A 198 -0.10 5.42 7.57
CA GLU A 198 -1.15 4.76 8.32
C GLU A 198 -1.53 5.57 9.57
N VAL A 199 -2.70 5.33 10.15
CA VAL A 199 -3.06 5.94 11.42
C VAL A 199 -4.01 5.09 12.25
N PHE A 200 -3.61 4.83 13.50
CA PHE A 200 -4.44 4.21 14.51
C PHE A 200 -5.15 5.29 15.34
N ILE A 201 -6.46 5.41 15.12
CA ILE A 201 -7.28 6.46 15.77
C ILE A 201 -7.77 6.00 17.14
N GLY A 202 -7.91 4.69 17.32
CA GLY A 202 -8.39 4.06 18.54
C GLY A 202 -9.63 3.21 18.28
N LEU A 203 -9.79 2.14 19.04
CA LEU A 203 -10.93 1.25 18.96
C LEU A 203 -11.81 1.43 20.18
N ASP A 204 -13.14 1.42 19.99
CA ASP A 204 -14.09 1.45 21.11
C ASP A 204 -14.04 0.12 21.86
N PHE A 205 -13.84 0.20 23.17
CA PHE A 205 -13.91 -0.94 24.05
C PHE A 205 -15.36 -1.29 24.35
N ASP A 206 -15.85 -2.37 23.75
CA ASP A 206 -17.21 -2.87 24.00
C ASP A 206 -17.25 -4.01 25.03
N GLY A 207 -16.09 -4.49 25.49
CA GLY A 207 -15.95 -5.56 26.47
C GLY A 207 -16.43 -6.93 26.02
N LYS A 208 -16.92 -7.05 24.78
CA LYS A 208 -17.49 -8.30 24.24
C LYS A 208 -16.60 -8.93 23.19
N ARG A 209 -16.06 -8.14 22.28
CA ARG A 209 -15.24 -8.60 21.16
C ARG A 209 -13.75 -8.51 21.44
N MET A 210 -13.34 -7.54 22.23
CA MET A 210 -11.95 -7.30 22.55
C MET A 210 -11.73 -7.07 24.04
N THR A 211 -10.65 -7.60 24.57
CA THR A 211 -10.18 -7.26 25.91
C THR A 211 -9.41 -5.94 25.87
N LYS A 212 -9.19 -5.32 27.02
CA LYS A 212 -8.33 -4.15 27.10
C LYS A 212 -6.91 -4.45 26.61
N GLU A 213 -6.36 -5.61 26.98
CA GLU A 213 -5.07 -6.10 26.54
C GLU A 213 -5.02 -6.26 25.01
N THR A 214 -6.08 -6.80 24.37
CA THR A 214 -6.15 -6.90 22.92
C THR A 214 -6.05 -5.53 22.24
N LEU A 215 -6.77 -4.52 22.78
CA LEU A 215 -6.73 -3.16 22.25
C LEU A 215 -5.34 -2.51 22.42
N GLU A 216 -4.73 -2.68 23.58
CA GLU A 216 -3.38 -2.19 23.85
C GLU A 216 -2.36 -2.84 22.92
N ASN A 217 -2.46 -4.15 22.70
CA ASN A 217 -1.59 -4.88 21.78
C ASN A 217 -1.76 -4.47 20.32
N ILE A 218 -2.99 -4.23 19.85
CA ILE A 218 -3.23 -3.70 18.49
C ILE A 218 -2.67 -2.30 18.36
N ALA A 219 -2.92 -1.44 19.32
CA ALA A 219 -2.43 -0.07 19.32
C ALA A 219 -0.89 0.00 19.33
N ASP A 220 -0.24 -0.96 19.99
CA ASP A 220 1.21 -0.96 20.19
C ASP A 220 2.01 -1.10 18.90
N TYR A 221 1.49 -1.69 17.83
CA TYR A 221 2.21 -1.84 16.56
C TYR A 221 1.77 -0.87 15.44
N HIS A 222 0.99 0.15 15.78
CA HIS A 222 0.54 1.23 14.88
C HIS A 222 0.96 2.61 15.39
N THR A 223 0.69 3.65 14.60
CA THR A 223 1.03 5.04 14.94
C THR A 223 -0.20 5.87 15.29
N PHE A 224 -0.20 6.53 16.43
CA PHE A 224 -1.28 7.43 16.86
C PHE A 224 -1.25 8.79 16.12
N PRO A 225 -2.38 9.53 16.03
CA PRO A 225 -2.47 10.79 15.28
C PRO A 225 -1.39 11.81 15.59
N LYS A 226 -1.06 12.02 16.88
CA LYS A 226 0.00 12.95 17.27
C LYS A 226 1.38 12.45 16.82
N GLU A 227 1.65 11.15 16.94
CA GLU A 227 2.92 10.55 16.52
C GLU A 227 3.10 10.63 15.01
N VAL A 228 2.00 10.43 14.22
CA VAL A 228 2.01 10.65 12.77
C VAL A 228 2.39 12.10 12.44
N GLY A 229 1.80 13.06 13.16
CA GLY A 229 2.18 14.48 13.05
C GLY A 229 3.63 14.76 13.44
N GLU A 230 4.15 14.09 14.47
CA GLU A 230 5.55 14.19 14.86
C GLU A 230 6.49 13.63 13.78
N VAL A 231 6.19 12.46 13.19
CA VAL A 231 6.94 11.90 12.06
C VAL A 231 7.01 12.92 10.92
N ALA A 232 5.87 13.47 10.50
CA ALA A 232 5.81 14.44 9.41
C ALA A 232 6.59 15.73 9.72
N ARG A 233 6.51 16.24 10.96
CA ARG A 233 7.26 17.41 11.41
C ARG A 233 8.77 17.15 11.46
N GLU A 234 9.19 16.06 12.06
CA GLU A 234 10.60 15.73 12.26
C GLU A 234 11.26 15.43 10.90
N ALA A 235 10.55 14.80 10.01
CA ALA A 235 10.98 14.54 8.63
C ALA A 235 10.87 15.76 7.69
N LEU A 236 10.31 16.89 8.13
CA LEU A 236 10.08 18.08 7.30
C LEU A 236 9.32 17.75 6.00
N VAL A 237 8.30 16.91 6.10
CA VAL A 237 7.45 16.51 4.96
C VAL A 237 6.63 17.71 4.47
N GLU A 238 6.45 17.86 3.16
CA GLU A 238 5.60 18.94 2.62
C GLU A 238 4.12 18.60 2.72
N LYS A 239 3.72 17.39 2.33
CA LYS A 239 2.33 16.93 2.32
C LYS A 239 2.20 15.59 3.07
N LEU A 240 1.37 15.56 4.11
CA LEU A 240 1.03 14.34 4.85
C LEU A 240 -0.33 13.82 4.39
N ILE A 241 -0.36 12.59 3.89
CA ILE A 241 -1.57 11.92 3.40
C ILE A 241 -1.86 10.74 4.33
N LEU A 242 -3.00 10.79 5.02
CA LEU A 242 -3.40 9.74 5.95
C LEU A 242 -4.22 8.66 5.25
N THR A 243 -3.90 7.41 5.54
CA THR A 243 -4.56 6.21 5.01
C THR A 243 -4.64 5.11 6.07
N HIS A 244 -5.07 3.90 5.70
CA HIS A 244 -5.13 2.73 6.60
C HIS A 244 -5.70 3.10 7.96
N PHE A 245 -6.96 3.55 7.96
CA PHE A 245 -7.60 4.06 9.18
C PHE A 245 -8.09 2.93 10.07
N VAL A 246 -7.60 2.88 11.29
CA VAL A 246 -8.01 1.92 12.32
C VAL A 246 -8.68 2.68 13.47
N PRO A 247 -10.02 2.62 13.59
CA PRO A 247 -11.03 1.98 12.73
C PRO A 247 -11.35 2.77 11.46
N PRO A 248 -12.09 2.16 10.50
CA PRO A 248 -12.42 2.83 9.23
C PRO A 248 -13.49 3.93 9.35
N VAL A 249 -14.17 4.03 10.47
CA VAL A 249 -15.19 5.06 10.78
C VAL A 249 -14.73 5.86 11.99
N PHE A 250 -14.57 7.15 11.80
CA PHE A 250 -14.01 8.06 12.82
C PHE A 250 -14.43 9.51 12.57
N ASP A 251 -14.16 10.41 13.52
CA ASP A 251 -14.34 11.84 13.37
C ASP A 251 -13.12 12.45 12.63
N GLU A 252 -13.30 12.77 11.33
CA GLU A 252 -12.24 13.35 10.49
C GLU A 252 -11.75 14.70 11.04
N LYS A 253 -12.64 15.51 11.66
CA LYS A 253 -12.25 16.82 12.21
C LYS A 253 -11.36 16.65 13.43
N LYS A 254 -11.71 15.69 14.31
CA LYS A 254 -10.91 15.39 15.48
C LYS A 254 -9.54 14.84 15.06
N LEU A 255 -9.50 13.87 14.17
CA LEU A 255 -8.24 13.30 13.66
C LEU A 255 -7.34 14.42 13.11
N LYS A 256 -7.90 15.30 12.26
CA LYS A 256 -7.13 16.40 11.68
C LYS A 256 -6.60 17.34 12.76
N ALA A 257 -7.43 17.72 13.74
CA ALA A 257 -7.03 18.56 14.85
C ALA A 257 -5.90 17.96 15.69
N ASP A 258 -5.98 16.65 15.98
CA ASP A 258 -4.95 15.93 16.76
C ASP A 258 -3.59 15.93 16.04
N VAL A 259 -3.58 15.76 14.72
CA VAL A 259 -2.35 15.86 13.90
C VAL A 259 -1.86 17.31 13.80
N GLU A 260 -2.76 18.27 13.62
CA GLU A 260 -2.46 19.71 13.53
C GLU A 260 -1.88 20.28 14.83
N GLU A 261 -2.04 19.62 15.98
CA GLU A 261 -1.38 20.09 17.21
C GLU A 261 0.14 20.13 17.05
N VAL A 262 0.73 19.19 16.32
CA VAL A 262 2.18 19.00 16.21
C VAL A 262 2.77 19.21 14.82
N TYR A 263 1.97 19.07 13.75
CA TYR A 263 2.39 19.30 12.37
C TYR A 263 1.57 20.41 11.72
N LYS A 264 2.25 21.38 11.06
CA LYS A 264 1.62 22.57 10.46
C LYS A 264 1.67 22.61 8.94
N GLY A 265 2.14 21.55 8.31
CA GLY A 265 2.12 21.41 6.86
C GLY A 265 0.75 21.01 6.31
N GLU A 266 0.70 20.66 5.03
CA GLU A 266 -0.52 20.18 4.38
C GLU A 266 -0.92 18.80 4.89
N ILE A 267 -2.16 18.63 5.36
CA ILE A 267 -2.71 17.35 5.84
C ILE A 267 -3.92 16.98 4.97
N VAL A 268 -3.84 15.81 4.34
CA VAL A 268 -4.90 15.21 3.54
C VAL A 268 -5.46 14.01 4.29
N ILE A 269 -6.75 14.05 4.63
CA ILE A 269 -7.46 12.86 5.13
C ILE A 269 -7.85 12.01 3.91
N GLY A 270 -7.23 10.85 3.77
CA GLY A 270 -7.46 9.95 2.64
C GLY A 270 -8.90 9.47 2.53
N LYS A 271 -9.35 9.31 1.31
CA LYS A 271 -10.63 8.67 0.94
C LYS A 271 -10.36 7.75 -0.24
N ASP A 272 -11.11 6.68 -0.31
CA ASP A 272 -11.04 5.78 -1.45
C ASP A 272 -11.25 6.56 -2.75
N LEU A 273 -10.44 6.24 -3.77
CA LEU A 273 -10.41 6.87 -5.09
C LEU A 273 -9.92 8.34 -5.12
N LEU A 274 -9.48 8.89 -3.99
CA LEU A 274 -8.89 10.22 -3.98
C LEU A 274 -7.57 10.20 -4.75
N SER A 275 -7.44 11.12 -5.72
CA SER A 275 -6.21 11.36 -6.49
C SER A 275 -5.56 12.66 -6.05
N ILE A 276 -4.25 12.62 -5.79
CA ILE A 276 -3.47 13.73 -5.24
C ILE A 276 -2.29 13.98 -6.18
N GLU A 277 -2.16 15.18 -6.68
CA GLU A 277 -1.01 15.59 -7.50
C GLU A 277 0.20 15.94 -6.60
N ILE A 278 1.41 15.58 -7.10
CA ILE A 278 2.68 15.76 -6.38
C ILE A 278 3.61 16.71 -7.14
#